data_c22454bd0b15bdfc27cc630f4b6c81e6
#
_entry.id   c22454bd0b15bdfc27cc630f4b6c81e6
#
_cell.length_a   1.000
_cell.length_b   1.000
_cell.length_c   1.000
_cell.angle_alpha   90.00
_cell.angle_beta   90.00
_cell.angle_gamma   90.00
#
_symmetry.space_group_name_H-M   'P 1'
#
loop_
_entity.id
_entity.type
_entity.pdbx_description
1 polymer ?
#
loop_
_entity_poly.entity_id
_entity_poly.type
_entity_poly.pdbx_seq_one_letter_code
_entity_poly.pdbx_strand_id
1 'polypeptide(L)'
;PNGYAGVQVPPVNENAVISSRPWWERYQPISYKLTTRSGNEQQFANMVKRRNNVGVRTYVDVVFNHMAANGGTSGTGGSSANPDSKSFPAVPFPSLDFNPTCAITNYNDPTNVRNCELVGLRDLNQGNSYVRDKIVDFLNHLTQLGVAGFRVDAAKHMWPGDLGAIYARLSNLNTAHGFSSGSKPYIFQEVIDLGSEAIKKSEYTGLGAITEFRHSDSIGKVFRGKDKLRYLNNWGTSWGFAASDRSLIFVDNHDNQRGHGAGGADVLTYKVP
;
A
#
# COMPACT_ATOMS: atom_id res chain seq x y z
N PRO A 1 -0.77 6.74 -25.77
CA PRO A 1 0.05 6.48 -24.57
C PRO A 1 1.10 7.58 -24.45
N ASN A 2 1.13 8.23 -23.26
CA ASN A 2 2.01 9.37 -23.00
C ASN A 2 3.38 8.93 -22.43
N GLY A 3 3.88 7.75 -22.82
CA GLY A 3 5.18 7.23 -22.37
C GLY A 3 5.19 6.55 -21.01
N TYR A 4 4.04 6.41 -20.32
CA TYR A 4 3.96 5.70 -19.04
C TYR A 4 3.97 4.19 -19.25
N ALA A 5 4.85 3.47 -18.55
CA ALA A 5 4.93 2.01 -18.57
C ALA A 5 3.90 1.35 -17.61
N GLY A 6 3.46 2.06 -16.59
CA GLY A 6 2.51 1.57 -15.61
C GLY A 6 1.77 2.67 -14.86
N VAL A 7 0.70 2.29 -14.20
CA VAL A 7 -0.13 3.17 -13.37
C VAL A 7 -0.44 2.47 -12.06
N GLN A 8 -0.13 3.10 -10.94
CA GLN A 8 -0.66 2.72 -9.65
C GLN A 8 -2.08 3.26 -9.50
N VAL A 9 -3.01 2.39 -9.10
CA VAL A 9 -4.38 2.77 -8.78
C VAL A 9 -4.63 2.66 -7.27
N PRO A 10 -5.51 3.50 -6.69
CA PRO A 10 -5.86 3.40 -5.28
C PRO A 10 -6.54 2.06 -4.97
N PRO A 11 -6.77 1.73 -3.67
CA PRO A 11 -7.44 0.49 -3.28
C PRO A 11 -8.74 0.26 -4.04
N VAL A 12 -8.91 -0.95 -4.56
CA VAL A 12 -10.03 -1.32 -5.45
C VAL A 12 -11.08 -2.16 -4.77
N ASN A 13 -10.81 -2.60 -3.54
CA ASN A 13 -11.74 -3.37 -2.73
C ASN A 13 -12.75 -2.50 -2.01
N GLU A 14 -13.84 -3.11 -1.57
CA GLU A 14 -14.92 -2.49 -0.83
C GLU A 14 -14.40 -1.81 0.44
N ASN A 15 -14.65 -0.52 0.57
CA ASN A 15 -14.23 0.32 1.69
C ASN A 15 -15.45 0.94 2.40
N ALA A 16 -15.22 1.42 3.62
CA ALA A 16 -16.22 2.12 4.38
C ALA A 16 -16.73 3.37 3.65
N VAL A 17 -18.04 3.61 3.72
CA VAL A 17 -18.67 4.84 3.27
C VAL A 17 -18.62 5.85 4.41
N ILE A 18 -17.73 6.81 4.31
CA ILE A 18 -17.55 7.85 5.32
C ILE A 18 -18.30 9.12 4.89
N SER A 19 -18.88 9.82 5.86
CA SER A 19 -19.52 11.13 5.62
C SER A 19 -18.54 12.08 4.93
N SER A 20 -18.99 12.90 4.01
CA SER A 20 -18.16 13.76 3.15
C SER A 20 -17.26 13.06 2.12
N ARG A 21 -17.25 11.74 2.09
CA ARG A 21 -16.51 10.93 1.12
C ARG A 21 -15.04 11.33 0.97
N PRO A 22 -14.26 11.39 2.08
CA PRO A 22 -12.86 11.79 2.04
C PRO A 22 -12.02 10.78 1.25
N TRP A 23 -10.87 11.22 0.75
CA TRP A 23 -9.98 10.36 -0.05
C TRP A 23 -9.48 9.12 0.73
N TRP A 24 -9.27 9.25 2.04
CA TRP A 24 -8.75 8.21 2.92
C TRP A 24 -9.78 7.13 3.27
N GLU A 25 -11.09 7.29 2.94
CA GLU A 25 -12.07 6.22 3.13
C GLU A 25 -11.67 4.91 2.41
N ARG A 26 -10.88 5.01 1.31
CA ARG A 26 -10.40 3.85 0.57
C ARG A 26 -9.42 2.99 1.34
N TYR A 27 -8.80 3.55 2.38
CA TYR A 27 -7.90 2.84 3.29
C TYR A 27 -8.62 2.26 4.51
N GLN A 28 -9.94 2.15 4.45
CA GLN A 28 -10.77 1.52 5.46
C GLN A 28 -11.55 0.32 4.87
N PRO A 29 -10.92 -0.84 4.71
CA PRO A 29 -11.56 -2.02 4.11
C PRO A 29 -12.76 -2.51 4.92
N ILE A 30 -13.84 -2.88 4.22
CA ILE A 30 -15.01 -3.60 4.75
C ILE A 30 -15.00 -5.03 4.24
N SER A 31 -14.56 -5.25 3.01
CA SER A 31 -14.36 -6.58 2.43
C SER A 31 -13.33 -6.53 1.29
N TYR A 32 -13.06 -7.69 0.70
CA TYR A 32 -12.21 -7.82 -0.50
C TYR A 32 -13.01 -7.89 -1.80
N LYS A 33 -14.31 -7.61 -1.77
CA LYS A 33 -15.13 -7.43 -2.99
C LYS A 33 -14.63 -6.21 -3.77
N LEU A 34 -14.51 -6.34 -5.09
CA LEU A 34 -14.00 -5.26 -5.93
C LEU A 34 -15.11 -4.28 -6.32
N THR A 35 -15.56 -3.48 -5.35
CA THR A 35 -16.59 -2.46 -5.56
C THR A 35 -16.29 -1.21 -4.76
N THR A 36 -16.02 -0.12 -5.45
CA THR A 36 -15.71 1.19 -4.85
C THR A 36 -16.57 2.28 -5.51
N ARG A 37 -16.45 3.53 -5.05
CA ARG A 37 -17.07 4.67 -5.74
C ARG A 37 -16.53 4.91 -7.17
N SER A 38 -15.43 4.25 -7.56
CA SER A 38 -14.88 4.37 -8.91
C SER A 38 -15.40 3.31 -9.87
N GLY A 39 -16.10 2.30 -9.39
CA GLY A 39 -16.67 1.24 -10.21
C GLY A 39 -16.68 -0.12 -9.51
N ASN A 40 -17.21 -1.10 -10.23
CA ASN A 40 -17.29 -2.50 -9.83
C ASN A 40 -16.17 -3.34 -10.45
N GLU A 41 -16.14 -4.62 -10.13
CA GLU A 41 -15.15 -5.58 -10.61
C GLU A 41 -15.08 -5.66 -12.14
N GLN A 42 -16.24 -5.71 -12.83
CA GLN A 42 -16.29 -5.79 -14.29
C GLN A 42 -15.65 -4.54 -14.93
N GLN A 43 -15.92 -3.36 -14.38
CA GLN A 43 -15.34 -2.12 -14.87
C GLN A 43 -13.83 -2.05 -14.60
N PHE A 44 -13.39 -2.53 -13.43
CA PHE A 44 -11.98 -2.65 -13.10
C PHE A 44 -11.25 -3.61 -14.04
N ALA A 45 -11.78 -4.82 -14.24
CA ALA A 45 -11.21 -5.82 -15.15
C ALA A 45 -11.10 -5.29 -16.59
N ASN A 46 -12.13 -4.59 -17.08
CA ASN A 46 -12.12 -3.96 -18.40
C ASN A 46 -11.03 -2.87 -18.50
N MET A 47 -10.85 -2.07 -17.47
CA MET A 47 -9.80 -1.05 -17.42
C MET A 47 -8.42 -1.71 -17.49
N VAL A 48 -8.16 -2.72 -16.67
CA VAL A 48 -6.88 -3.46 -16.63
C VAL A 48 -6.58 -4.09 -17.99
N LYS A 49 -7.57 -4.76 -18.60
CA LYS A 49 -7.42 -5.37 -19.93
C LYS A 49 -7.05 -4.33 -21.00
N ARG A 50 -7.75 -3.20 -21.05
CA ARG A 50 -7.46 -2.13 -22.03
C ARG A 50 -6.05 -1.58 -21.86
N ARG A 51 -5.56 -1.41 -20.62
CA ARG A 51 -4.20 -0.97 -20.35
C ARG A 51 -3.17 -2.01 -20.80
N ASN A 52 -3.37 -3.26 -20.44
CA ASN A 52 -2.46 -4.35 -20.86
C ASN A 52 -2.35 -4.44 -22.38
N ASN A 53 -3.46 -4.24 -23.12
CA ASN A 53 -3.47 -4.27 -24.59
C ASN A 53 -2.59 -3.18 -25.23
N VAL A 54 -2.30 -2.09 -24.51
CA VAL A 54 -1.42 -1.01 -25.01
C VAL A 54 -0.08 -0.96 -24.26
N GLY A 55 0.27 -2.03 -23.54
CA GLY A 55 1.55 -2.15 -22.84
C GLY A 55 1.66 -1.33 -21.55
N VAL A 56 0.56 -0.77 -21.02
CA VAL A 56 0.55 -0.01 -19.76
C VAL A 56 0.08 -0.93 -18.63
N ARG A 57 0.98 -1.24 -17.71
CA ARG A 57 0.68 -2.15 -16.60
C ARG A 57 -0.08 -1.46 -15.46
N THR A 58 -0.91 -2.23 -14.76
CA THR A 58 -1.67 -1.75 -13.60
C THR A 58 -1.09 -2.34 -12.32
N TYR A 59 -0.79 -1.47 -11.36
CA TYR A 59 -0.37 -1.82 -10.01
C TYR A 59 -1.47 -1.37 -9.04
N VAL A 60 -1.86 -2.24 -8.12
CA VAL A 60 -2.94 -1.95 -7.17
C VAL A 60 -2.35 -1.65 -5.80
N ASP A 61 -2.85 -0.58 -5.19
CA ASP A 61 -2.62 -0.30 -3.78
C ASP A 61 -3.50 -1.26 -2.95
N VAL A 62 -2.88 -2.13 -2.16
CA VAL A 62 -3.57 -3.18 -1.42
C VAL A 62 -3.45 -2.96 0.07
N VAL A 63 -4.61 -2.93 0.73
CA VAL A 63 -4.73 -2.69 2.17
C VAL A 63 -5.14 -3.99 2.84
N PHE A 64 -4.22 -4.59 3.59
CA PHE A 64 -4.47 -5.81 4.35
C PHE A 64 -3.73 -5.86 5.70
N ASN A 65 -3.12 -4.75 6.11
CA ASN A 65 -2.68 -4.57 7.49
C ASN A 65 -3.87 -4.54 8.45
N HIS A 66 -4.97 -3.94 8.03
CA HIS A 66 -6.10 -3.60 8.88
C HIS A 66 -7.43 -3.62 8.12
N MET A 67 -8.51 -3.57 8.88
CA MET A 67 -9.87 -3.27 8.43
C MET A 67 -10.32 -1.89 8.95
N ALA A 68 -11.54 -1.48 8.59
CA ALA A 68 -12.07 -0.16 8.94
C ALA A 68 -12.06 0.11 10.45
N ALA A 69 -11.92 1.38 10.81
CA ALA A 69 -12.04 1.88 12.18
C ALA A 69 -13.52 2.02 12.61
N ASN A 70 -13.73 2.36 13.85
CA ASN A 70 -15.07 2.71 14.39
C ASN A 70 -15.78 3.72 13.51
N GLY A 71 -17.09 3.52 13.28
CA GLY A 71 -17.89 4.32 12.38
C GLY A 71 -17.91 3.83 10.92
N GLY A 72 -16.96 2.98 10.51
CA GLY A 72 -16.95 2.33 9.20
C GLY A 72 -17.85 1.10 9.16
N THR A 73 -19.16 1.27 9.18
CA THR A 73 -20.13 0.16 9.30
C THR A 73 -20.77 -0.27 7.98
N SER A 74 -20.74 0.57 6.95
CA SER A 74 -21.35 0.32 5.65
C SER A 74 -20.30 0.39 4.55
N GLY A 75 -20.26 -0.61 3.70
CA GLY A 75 -19.31 -0.71 2.59
C GLY A 75 -19.84 -0.15 1.27
N THR A 76 -18.94 0.27 0.40
CA THR A 76 -19.24 0.74 -0.95
C THR A 76 -19.90 -0.31 -1.85
N GLY A 77 -19.77 -1.58 -1.52
CA GLY A 77 -20.40 -2.72 -2.22
C GLY A 77 -21.67 -3.24 -1.54
N GLY A 78 -22.18 -2.51 -0.54
CA GLY A 78 -23.41 -2.87 0.19
C GLY A 78 -23.22 -3.84 1.35
N SER A 79 -21.99 -4.24 1.67
CA SER A 79 -21.70 -5.05 2.86
C SER A 79 -21.77 -4.19 4.12
N SER A 80 -22.04 -4.84 5.25
CA SER A 80 -21.97 -4.23 6.57
C SER A 80 -20.85 -4.85 7.41
N ALA A 81 -20.33 -4.09 8.36
CA ALA A 81 -19.36 -4.53 9.34
C ALA A 81 -19.66 -3.91 10.71
N ASN A 82 -19.07 -4.47 11.75
CA ASN A 82 -19.05 -3.91 13.08
C ASN A 82 -17.59 -3.82 13.56
N PRO A 83 -16.91 -2.70 13.30
CA PRO A 83 -15.52 -2.53 13.71
C PRO A 83 -15.32 -2.56 15.24
N ASP A 84 -16.31 -2.13 16.04
CA ASP A 84 -16.22 -2.15 17.52
C ASP A 84 -16.06 -3.56 18.06
N SER A 85 -16.77 -4.52 17.46
CA SER A 85 -16.66 -5.94 17.79
C SER A 85 -15.67 -6.70 16.90
N LYS A 86 -14.92 -6.01 16.04
CA LYS A 86 -14.00 -6.61 15.05
C LYS A 86 -14.68 -7.70 14.22
N SER A 87 -15.87 -7.40 13.69
CA SER A 87 -16.68 -8.31 12.88
C SER A 87 -16.81 -7.77 11.45
N PHE A 88 -16.25 -8.49 10.48
CA PHE A 88 -16.27 -8.14 9.06
C PHE A 88 -16.79 -9.35 8.25
N PRO A 89 -18.10 -9.65 8.29
CA PRO A 89 -18.66 -10.91 7.80
C PRO A 89 -18.53 -11.10 6.29
N ALA A 90 -18.31 -10.02 5.53
CA ALA A 90 -18.20 -10.11 4.08
C ALA A 90 -16.82 -10.59 3.57
N VAL A 91 -15.81 -10.77 4.50
CA VAL A 91 -14.52 -11.41 4.15
C VAL A 91 -14.58 -12.93 4.32
N PRO A 92 -14.99 -13.61 5.42
CA PRO A 92 -15.40 -13.24 6.78
C PRO A 92 -14.23 -13.20 7.78
N PHE A 93 -14.12 -12.11 8.53
CA PHE A 93 -13.17 -11.98 9.63
C PHE A 93 -13.92 -11.77 10.95
N PRO A 94 -13.95 -12.76 11.85
CA PRO A 94 -14.39 -12.60 13.25
C PRO A 94 -13.29 -11.96 14.10
N SER A 95 -13.61 -11.57 15.31
CA SER A 95 -12.70 -10.88 16.25
C SER A 95 -11.39 -11.63 16.55
N LEU A 96 -11.38 -12.95 16.43
CA LEU A 96 -10.19 -13.79 16.62
C LEU A 96 -9.10 -13.61 15.55
N ASP A 97 -9.45 -13.01 14.43
CA ASP A 97 -8.52 -12.74 13.32
C ASP A 97 -7.76 -11.42 13.49
N PHE A 98 -8.00 -10.71 14.57
CA PHE A 98 -7.39 -9.43 14.88
C PHE A 98 -6.47 -9.51 16.09
N ASN A 99 -5.44 -8.66 16.08
CA ASN A 99 -4.63 -8.43 17.26
C ASN A 99 -5.45 -7.75 18.37
N PRO A 100 -5.02 -7.85 19.65
CA PRO A 100 -5.65 -7.14 20.75
C PRO A 100 -5.72 -5.63 20.48
N THR A 101 -6.80 -4.98 20.93
CA THR A 101 -6.96 -3.53 20.78
C THR A 101 -5.91 -2.79 21.61
N CYS A 102 -5.04 -2.05 20.97
CA CYS A 102 -4.07 -1.14 21.57
C CYS A 102 -3.73 -0.01 20.59
N ALA A 103 -3.22 1.10 21.09
CA ALA A 103 -2.75 2.20 20.27
C ALA A 103 -1.23 2.13 20.04
N ILE A 104 -0.77 2.59 18.89
CA ILE A 104 0.66 2.81 18.65
C ILE A 104 1.06 4.06 19.43
N THR A 105 1.94 3.89 20.41
CA THR A 105 2.42 4.94 21.30
C THR A 105 3.94 5.13 21.23
N ASN A 106 4.66 4.17 20.65
CA ASN A 106 6.12 4.18 20.61
C ASN A 106 6.66 3.55 19.32
N TYR A 107 7.09 4.37 18.38
CA TYR A 107 7.72 3.92 17.13
C TYR A 107 9.14 3.34 17.31
N ASN A 108 9.69 3.37 18.50
CA ASN A 108 10.93 2.67 18.86
C ASN A 108 10.69 1.26 19.44
N ASP A 109 9.44 0.83 19.52
CA ASP A 109 9.05 -0.53 19.87
C ASP A 109 8.39 -1.20 18.64
N PRO A 110 9.11 -2.11 17.95
CA PRO A 110 8.56 -2.81 16.78
C PRO A 110 7.31 -3.63 17.09
N THR A 111 7.18 -4.17 18.30
CA THR A 111 6.01 -4.93 18.71
C THR A 111 4.78 -4.03 18.84
N ASN A 112 4.95 -2.86 19.45
CA ASN A 112 3.87 -1.87 19.55
C ASN A 112 3.43 -1.39 18.16
N VAL A 113 4.37 -1.13 17.25
CA VAL A 113 4.05 -0.67 15.89
C VAL A 113 3.33 -1.73 15.05
N ARG A 114 3.69 -3.02 15.22
CA ARG A 114 3.21 -4.12 14.38
C ARG A 114 2.01 -4.88 14.93
N ASN A 115 1.66 -4.67 16.19
CA ASN A 115 0.56 -5.40 16.84
C ASN A 115 -0.53 -4.48 17.40
N CYS A 116 -0.39 -3.16 17.23
CA CYS A 116 -1.37 -2.17 17.69
C CYS A 116 -2.01 -1.42 16.51
N GLU A 117 -3.18 -0.87 16.77
CA GLU A 117 -4.04 -0.25 15.77
C GLU A 117 -3.45 1.07 15.25
N LEU A 118 -3.11 1.12 13.97
CA LEU A 118 -2.71 2.35 13.27
C LEU A 118 -3.91 3.31 13.23
N VAL A 119 -3.83 4.42 13.93
CA VAL A 119 -4.90 5.46 14.03
C VAL A 119 -6.30 4.89 14.32
N GLY A 120 -6.36 3.77 15.07
CA GLY A 120 -7.62 3.12 15.44
C GLY A 120 -8.23 2.21 14.37
N LEU A 121 -7.53 1.95 13.27
CA LEU A 121 -7.89 0.95 12.27
C LEU A 121 -7.72 -0.46 12.86
N ARG A 122 -8.67 -1.35 12.63
CA ARG A 122 -8.69 -2.68 13.25
C ARG A 122 -7.59 -3.56 12.70
N ASP A 123 -6.57 -3.80 13.52
CA ASP A 123 -5.32 -4.46 13.15
C ASP A 123 -5.51 -5.96 12.96
N LEU A 124 -5.23 -6.47 11.75
CA LEU A 124 -5.34 -7.90 11.42
C LEU A 124 -4.13 -8.67 11.94
N ASN A 125 -4.37 -9.88 12.42
CA ASN A 125 -3.30 -10.81 12.81
C ASN A 125 -2.85 -11.64 11.61
N GLN A 126 -1.88 -11.14 10.83
CA GLN A 126 -1.32 -11.88 9.70
C GLN A 126 -0.51 -13.13 10.14
N GLY A 127 -0.20 -13.28 11.43
CA GLY A 127 0.31 -14.53 12.01
C GLY A 127 -0.69 -15.68 11.94
N ASN A 128 -1.99 -15.38 11.86
CA ASN A 128 -3.05 -16.36 11.68
C ASN A 128 -3.08 -16.85 10.22
N SER A 129 -3.01 -18.19 10.02
CA SER A 129 -3.04 -18.79 8.68
C SER A 129 -4.32 -18.47 7.92
N TYR A 130 -5.47 -18.44 8.58
CA TYR A 130 -6.74 -18.11 7.97
C TYR A 130 -6.75 -16.66 7.42
N VAL A 131 -6.19 -15.71 8.16
CA VAL A 131 -6.04 -14.32 7.69
C VAL A 131 -5.15 -14.29 6.44
N ARG A 132 -4.00 -14.99 6.46
CA ARG A 132 -3.13 -15.10 5.29
C ARG A 132 -3.83 -15.73 4.09
N ASP A 133 -4.68 -16.76 4.31
CA ASP A 133 -5.45 -17.40 3.23
C ASP A 133 -6.35 -16.38 2.53
N LYS A 134 -7.10 -15.59 3.28
CA LYS A 134 -7.99 -14.56 2.72
C LYS A 134 -7.23 -13.46 1.96
N ILE A 135 -6.08 -13.05 2.47
CA ILE A 135 -5.22 -12.07 1.81
C ILE A 135 -4.67 -12.64 0.50
N VAL A 136 -4.16 -13.87 0.51
CA VAL A 136 -3.62 -14.55 -0.68
C VAL A 136 -4.72 -14.72 -1.75
N ASP A 137 -5.94 -15.12 -1.36
CA ASP A 137 -7.07 -15.24 -2.27
C ASP A 137 -7.38 -13.91 -2.96
N PHE A 138 -7.42 -12.82 -2.20
CA PHE A 138 -7.64 -11.47 -2.72
C PHE A 138 -6.55 -11.05 -3.71
N LEU A 139 -5.28 -11.20 -3.35
CA LEU A 139 -4.16 -10.82 -4.22
C LEU A 139 -4.09 -11.68 -5.49
N ASN A 140 -4.33 -12.99 -5.38
CA ASN A 140 -4.37 -13.89 -6.52
C ASN A 140 -5.56 -13.59 -7.43
N HIS A 141 -6.71 -13.21 -6.89
CA HIS A 141 -7.84 -12.76 -7.70
C HIS A 141 -7.48 -11.52 -8.55
N LEU A 142 -6.84 -10.51 -7.97
CA LEU A 142 -6.36 -9.35 -8.71
C LEU A 142 -5.34 -9.73 -9.80
N THR A 143 -4.44 -10.66 -9.49
CA THR A 143 -3.46 -11.19 -10.46
C THR A 143 -4.15 -11.86 -11.64
N GLN A 144 -5.22 -12.64 -11.41
CA GLN A 144 -6.00 -13.26 -12.48
C GLN A 144 -6.70 -12.23 -13.37
N LEU A 145 -7.11 -11.09 -12.84
CA LEU A 145 -7.68 -9.97 -13.61
C LEU A 145 -6.65 -9.21 -14.45
N GLY A 146 -5.36 -9.56 -14.35
CA GLY A 146 -4.28 -8.98 -15.15
C GLY A 146 -3.51 -7.85 -14.48
N VAL A 147 -3.59 -7.71 -13.16
CA VAL A 147 -2.78 -6.77 -12.37
C VAL A 147 -1.32 -7.25 -12.38
N ALA A 148 -0.38 -6.32 -12.56
CA ALA A 148 1.05 -6.60 -12.71
C ALA A 148 1.81 -6.63 -11.38
N GLY A 149 1.22 -6.09 -10.31
CA GLY A 149 1.86 -6.03 -9.01
C GLY A 149 1.12 -5.17 -8.01
N PHE A 150 1.69 -5.03 -6.83
CA PHE A 150 1.03 -4.44 -5.67
C PHE A 150 1.92 -3.43 -4.95
N ARG A 151 1.35 -2.27 -4.63
CA ARG A 151 1.81 -1.46 -3.51
C ARG A 151 1.20 -2.05 -2.24
N VAL A 152 2.01 -2.46 -1.32
CA VAL A 152 1.53 -2.98 -0.03
C VAL A 152 1.47 -1.84 0.97
N ASP A 153 0.26 -1.38 1.25
CA ASP A 153 -0.02 -0.32 2.21
C ASP A 153 0.41 -0.71 3.61
N ALA A 154 0.93 0.25 4.38
CA ALA A 154 1.31 0.07 5.78
C ALA A 154 2.18 -1.18 6.06
N ALA A 155 3.04 -1.58 5.12
CA ALA A 155 3.89 -2.77 5.27
C ALA A 155 4.77 -2.72 6.52
N LYS A 156 5.22 -1.53 6.92
CA LYS A 156 5.95 -1.27 8.16
C LYS A 156 5.22 -1.80 9.41
N HIS A 157 3.90 -1.84 9.37
CA HIS A 157 3.03 -2.25 10.48
C HIS A 157 2.73 -3.76 10.49
N MET A 158 3.36 -4.52 9.60
CA MET A 158 3.24 -5.98 9.54
C MET A 158 4.60 -6.65 9.75
N TRP A 159 4.59 -7.86 10.32
CA TRP A 159 5.81 -8.63 10.51
C TRP A 159 6.38 -9.09 9.17
N PRO A 160 7.68 -8.90 8.88
CA PRO A 160 8.30 -9.33 7.63
C PRO A 160 8.11 -10.82 7.34
N GLY A 161 8.14 -11.66 8.39
CA GLY A 161 7.91 -13.11 8.26
C GLY A 161 6.52 -13.45 7.74
N ASP A 162 5.49 -12.74 8.19
CA ASP A 162 4.10 -12.95 7.75
C ASP A 162 3.91 -12.46 6.32
N LEU A 163 4.49 -11.30 5.97
CA LEU A 163 4.51 -10.82 4.59
C LEU A 163 5.21 -11.80 3.65
N GLY A 164 6.36 -12.35 4.08
CA GLY A 164 7.07 -13.38 3.32
C GLY A 164 6.21 -14.62 3.08
N ALA A 165 5.47 -15.08 4.10
CA ALA A 165 4.56 -16.21 3.98
C ALA A 165 3.39 -15.95 3.01
N ILE A 166 2.88 -14.72 2.96
CA ILE A 166 1.85 -14.28 2.00
C ILE A 166 2.44 -14.25 0.59
N TYR A 167 3.57 -13.57 0.39
CA TYR A 167 4.16 -13.36 -0.95
C TYR A 167 4.63 -14.68 -1.60
N ALA A 168 5.12 -15.63 -0.81
CA ALA A 168 5.53 -16.95 -1.31
C ALA A 168 4.36 -17.74 -1.96
N ARG A 169 3.12 -17.42 -1.60
CA ARG A 169 1.90 -18.09 -2.08
C ARG A 169 1.23 -17.38 -3.26
N LEU A 170 1.78 -16.25 -3.71
CA LEU A 170 1.21 -15.51 -4.84
C LEU A 170 1.36 -16.29 -6.14
N SER A 171 0.29 -16.32 -6.91
CA SER A 171 0.24 -16.91 -8.24
C SER A 171 1.19 -16.19 -9.21
N ASN A 172 1.59 -16.88 -10.26
CA ASN A 172 2.23 -16.22 -11.39
C ASN A 172 1.24 -15.28 -12.09
N LEU A 173 1.78 -14.28 -12.76
CA LEU A 173 1.02 -13.35 -13.59
C LEU A 173 0.26 -14.10 -14.68
N ASN A 174 -0.95 -13.66 -14.99
CA ASN A 174 -1.82 -14.28 -15.96
C ASN A 174 -1.35 -14.00 -17.40
N THR A 175 -0.85 -15.02 -18.07
CA THR A 175 -0.31 -14.92 -19.44
C THR A 175 -1.34 -14.43 -20.48
N ALA A 176 -2.64 -14.63 -20.23
CA ALA A 176 -3.70 -14.10 -21.09
C ALA A 176 -3.72 -12.55 -21.17
N HIS A 177 -3.01 -11.89 -20.26
CA HIS A 177 -2.84 -10.43 -20.25
C HIS A 177 -1.46 -9.97 -20.79
N GLY A 178 -0.75 -10.85 -21.50
CA GLY A 178 0.53 -10.52 -22.14
C GLY A 178 1.71 -10.47 -21.17
N PHE A 179 1.64 -11.24 -20.06
CA PHE A 179 2.78 -11.48 -19.19
C PHE A 179 3.53 -12.75 -19.61
N SER A 180 4.85 -12.76 -19.38
CA SER A 180 5.65 -13.95 -19.62
C SER A 180 5.30 -15.05 -18.62
N SER A 181 5.35 -16.31 -19.09
CA SER A 181 5.12 -17.47 -18.23
C SER A 181 6.10 -17.48 -17.06
N GLY A 182 5.60 -17.82 -15.88
CA GLY A 182 6.40 -17.90 -14.65
C GLY A 182 6.67 -16.53 -13.97
N SER A 183 6.32 -15.42 -14.59
CA SER A 183 6.51 -14.09 -13.99
C SER A 183 5.67 -13.93 -12.72
N LYS A 184 6.26 -13.33 -11.68
CA LYS A 184 5.59 -13.02 -10.42
C LYS A 184 5.09 -11.58 -10.38
N PRO A 185 4.05 -11.27 -9.59
CA PRO A 185 3.66 -9.89 -9.33
C PRO A 185 4.82 -9.08 -8.75
N TYR A 186 5.00 -7.85 -9.24
CA TYR A 186 5.97 -6.93 -8.67
C TYR A 186 5.44 -6.36 -7.36
N ILE A 187 6.22 -6.51 -6.27
CA ILE A 187 5.85 -6.05 -4.93
C ILE A 187 6.70 -4.84 -4.58
N PHE A 188 6.04 -3.76 -4.18
CA PHE A 188 6.67 -2.62 -3.53
C PHE A 188 5.90 -2.24 -2.27
N GLN A 189 6.64 -2.17 -1.18
CA GLN A 189 6.11 -2.12 0.17
C GLN A 189 6.24 -0.72 0.73
N GLU A 190 5.16 -0.18 1.30
CA GLU A 190 5.24 1.09 1.99
C GLU A 190 5.94 0.90 3.34
N VAL A 191 7.19 1.36 3.37
CA VAL A 191 8.00 1.37 4.61
C VAL A 191 8.59 2.77 4.78
N ILE A 192 7.95 3.58 5.62
CA ILE A 192 8.45 4.91 5.96
C ILE A 192 9.59 4.77 6.95
N ASP A 193 10.82 4.91 6.47
CA ASP A 193 12.04 4.89 7.29
C ASP A 193 12.94 6.07 6.93
N LEU A 194 12.86 7.13 7.73
CA LEU A 194 13.75 8.29 7.67
C LEU A 194 14.96 8.17 8.62
N GLY A 195 15.08 7.05 9.33
CA GLY A 195 16.25 6.69 10.15
C GLY A 195 16.09 6.84 11.66
N SER A 196 15.06 7.53 12.13
CA SER A 196 14.88 7.83 13.57
C SER A 196 14.12 6.75 14.36
N GLU A 197 13.46 5.81 13.68
CA GLU A 197 12.61 4.80 14.30
C GLU A 197 13.29 3.43 14.35
N ALA A 198 12.78 2.51 15.18
CA ALA A 198 13.36 1.18 15.34
C ALA A 198 13.24 0.32 14.09
N ILE A 199 12.08 0.33 13.43
CA ILE A 199 11.82 -0.46 12.23
C ILE A 199 12.57 0.14 11.04
N LYS A 200 13.33 -0.72 10.34
CA LYS A 200 14.15 -0.32 9.21
C LYS A 200 13.64 -0.92 7.91
N LYS A 201 13.72 -0.14 6.83
CA LYS A 201 13.38 -0.61 5.48
C LYS A 201 14.18 -1.84 5.06
N SER A 202 15.39 -2.03 5.57
CA SER A 202 16.22 -3.21 5.30
C SER A 202 15.59 -4.53 5.75
N GLU A 203 14.65 -4.51 6.69
CA GLU A 203 13.91 -5.70 7.11
C GLU A 203 12.97 -6.22 6.00
N TYR A 204 12.61 -5.37 5.04
CA TYR A 204 11.64 -5.65 3.97
C TYR A 204 12.26 -5.82 2.58
N THR A 205 13.49 -5.33 2.36
CA THR A 205 14.14 -5.36 1.03
C THR A 205 14.40 -6.76 0.49
N GLY A 206 14.47 -7.78 1.36
CA GLY A 206 14.55 -9.18 0.97
C GLY A 206 13.25 -9.77 0.42
N LEU A 207 12.11 -9.10 0.67
CA LEU A 207 10.77 -9.56 0.30
C LEU A 207 10.26 -8.92 -1.01
N GLY A 208 10.76 -7.74 -1.34
CA GLY A 208 10.37 -6.96 -2.51
C GLY A 208 11.03 -5.59 -2.49
N ALA A 209 10.67 -4.73 -3.43
CA ALA A 209 11.07 -3.33 -3.37
C ALA A 209 10.38 -2.62 -2.20
N ILE A 210 10.97 -1.51 -1.76
CA ILE A 210 10.37 -0.60 -0.78
C ILE A 210 10.12 0.77 -1.41
N THR A 211 9.17 1.52 -0.89
CA THR A 211 8.99 2.94 -1.20
C THR A 211 10.08 3.76 -0.50
N GLU A 212 10.99 4.37 -1.27
CA GLU A 212 12.14 5.07 -0.71
C GLU A 212 11.79 6.51 -0.32
N PHE A 213 11.24 6.68 0.87
CA PHE A 213 10.81 7.99 1.40
C PHE A 213 11.95 8.99 1.59
N ARG A 214 13.19 8.51 1.84
CA ARG A 214 14.35 9.41 1.92
C ARG A 214 14.63 10.13 0.60
N HIS A 215 14.29 9.49 -0.54
CA HIS A 215 14.43 10.14 -1.84
C HIS A 215 13.53 11.38 -1.92
N SER A 216 12.24 11.22 -1.62
CA SER A 216 11.26 12.30 -1.60
C SER A 216 11.65 13.43 -0.62
N ASP A 217 12.04 13.07 0.61
CA ASP A 217 12.48 14.03 1.63
C ASP A 217 13.74 14.81 1.19
N SER A 218 14.76 14.11 0.70
CA SER A 218 16.04 14.72 0.31
C SER A 218 15.89 15.64 -0.90
N ILE A 219 15.21 15.18 -1.96
CA ILE A 219 15.01 16.00 -3.16
C ILE A 219 14.17 17.25 -2.83
N GLY A 220 13.14 17.09 -2.00
CA GLY A 220 12.31 18.20 -1.53
C GLY A 220 13.12 19.25 -0.77
N LYS A 221 14.03 18.83 0.13
CA LYS A 221 14.93 19.75 0.87
C LYS A 221 15.83 20.54 -0.07
N VAL A 222 16.47 19.85 -1.03
CA VAL A 222 17.40 20.48 -1.96
C VAL A 222 16.70 21.49 -2.86
N PHE A 223 15.58 21.11 -3.47
CA PHE A 223 14.86 21.98 -4.39
C PHE A 223 14.11 23.13 -3.70
N ARG A 224 13.88 23.04 -2.39
CA ARG A 224 13.37 24.17 -1.59
C ARG A 224 14.50 25.07 -1.03
N GLY A 225 15.74 24.84 -1.43
CA GLY A 225 16.88 25.65 -1.01
C GLY A 225 17.32 25.41 0.46
N LYS A 226 16.79 24.35 1.11
CA LYS A 226 17.20 23.96 2.48
C LYS A 226 18.53 23.22 2.47
N ASP A 227 18.95 22.74 1.29
CA ASP A 227 20.23 22.08 1.07
C ASP A 227 20.80 22.45 -0.31
N LYS A 228 22.08 22.20 -0.56
CA LYS A 228 22.76 22.62 -1.80
C LYS A 228 22.60 21.57 -2.89
N LEU A 229 22.20 21.97 -4.12
CA LEU A 229 22.08 21.12 -5.30
C LEU A 229 23.35 20.28 -5.57
N ARG A 230 24.54 20.83 -5.31
CA ARG A 230 25.81 20.13 -5.50
C ARG A 230 25.93 18.83 -4.70
N TYR A 231 25.16 18.66 -3.63
CA TYR A 231 25.19 17.43 -2.83
C TYR A 231 24.53 16.26 -3.53
N LEU A 232 23.69 16.50 -4.53
CA LEU A 232 23.07 15.44 -5.32
C LEU A 232 24.05 14.68 -6.23
N ASN A 233 25.30 15.11 -6.36
CA ASN A 233 26.28 14.45 -7.24
C ASN A 233 26.68 13.04 -6.77
N ASN A 234 26.53 12.73 -5.46
CA ASN A 234 26.81 11.42 -4.87
C ASN A 234 25.57 10.79 -4.22
N TRP A 235 24.40 11.21 -4.70
CA TRP A 235 23.12 10.77 -4.16
C TRP A 235 22.88 9.28 -4.42
N GLY A 236 22.58 8.51 -3.35
CA GLY A 236 22.39 7.07 -3.43
C GLY A 236 22.53 6.38 -2.08
N THR A 237 23.08 5.16 -2.09
CA THR A 237 23.21 4.33 -0.88
C THR A 237 24.05 4.98 0.22
N SER A 238 25.03 5.82 -0.13
CA SER A 238 25.81 6.60 0.84
C SER A 238 24.97 7.60 1.65
N TRP A 239 23.79 7.94 1.18
CA TRP A 239 22.80 8.75 1.90
C TRP A 239 21.83 7.92 2.73
N GLY A 240 22.06 6.60 2.85
CA GLY A 240 21.20 5.69 3.55
C GLY A 240 19.95 5.28 2.74
N PHE A 241 19.98 5.41 1.41
CA PHE A 241 18.94 4.84 0.55
C PHE A 241 19.12 3.33 0.43
N ALA A 242 18.05 2.62 0.17
CA ALA A 242 18.13 1.24 -0.25
C ALA A 242 18.77 1.14 -1.64
N ALA A 243 19.31 -0.03 -2.00
CA ALA A 243 19.87 -0.27 -3.32
C ALA A 243 18.82 -0.02 -4.42
N SER A 244 19.27 0.44 -5.58
CA SER A 244 18.38 0.87 -6.68
C SER A 244 17.46 -0.23 -7.19
N ASP A 245 17.90 -1.50 -7.15
CA ASP A 245 17.09 -2.67 -7.52
C ASP A 245 16.06 -3.06 -6.46
N ARG A 246 16.09 -2.42 -5.30
CA ARG A 246 15.20 -2.62 -4.16
C ARG A 246 14.38 -1.39 -3.79
N SER A 247 14.45 -0.34 -4.60
CA SER A 247 13.80 0.94 -4.32
C SER A 247 12.80 1.32 -5.39
N LEU A 248 11.59 1.67 -4.99
CA LEU A 248 10.70 2.51 -5.78
C LEU A 248 10.91 3.95 -5.33
N ILE A 249 11.50 4.76 -6.19
CA ILE A 249 11.71 6.18 -5.93
C ILE A 249 10.50 7.00 -6.40
N PHE A 250 10.23 8.08 -5.71
CA PHE A 250 9.17 9.03 -6.07
C PHE A 250 9.53 10.43 -5.56
N VAL A 251 8.96 11.45 -6.18
CA VAL A 251 9.06 12.85 -5.72
C VAL A 251 7.99 13.10 -4.67
N ASP A 252 6.79 12.65 -4.95
CA ASP A 252 5.61 12.87 -4.12
C ASP A 252 4.66 11.67 -4.17
N ASN A 253 3.79 11.52 -3.18
CA ASN A 253 2.73 10.54 -3.15
C ASN A 253 1.42 11.16 -2.62
N HIS A 254 0.36 10.36 -2.52
CA HIS A 254 -0.95 10.82 -2.08
C HIS A 254 -0.99 11.32 -0.62
N ASP A 255 -0.05 10.91 0.25
CA ASP A 255 0.07 11.39 1.62
C ASP A 255 0.96 12.64 1.70
N ASN A 256 2.15 12.59 1.11
CA ASN A 256 3.13 13.68 1.14
C ASN A 256 2.55 14.99 0.59
N GLN A 257 1.76 14.92 -0.47
CA GLN A 257 1.12 16.10 -1.09
C GLN A 257 0.16 16.84 -0.15
N ARG A 258 -0.21 16.26 1.01
CA ARG A 258 -1.21 16.81 1.93
C ARG A 258 -0.66 17.36 3.24
N GLY A 259 0.62 17.57 3.36
CA GLY A 259 1.13 18.23 4.54
C GLY A 259 2.55 17.94 4.95
N HIS A 260 3.20 16.93 4.38
CA HIS A 260 4.58 16.58 4.70
C HIS A 260 5.30 16.00 3.46
N GLY A 261 6.61 15.80 3.56
CA GLY A 261 7.43 15.33 2.43
C GLY A 261 7.75 16.42 1.41
N ALA A 262 8.05 16.04 0.18
CA ALA A 262 8.44 16.97 -0.88
C ALA A 262 7.28 17.88 -1.32
N GLY A 263 6.05 17.34 -1.30
CA GLY A 263 4.84 18.03 -1.73
C GLY A 263 4.03 18.71 -0.62
N GLY A 264 4.53 18.80 0.61
CA GLY A 264 3.80 19.36 1.75
C GLY A 264 3.34 20.80 1.60
N ALA A 265 2.95 21.45 2.72
CA ALA A 265 2.44 22.82 2.76
C ALA A 265 3.38 23.88 2.13
N ASP A 266 4.67 23.53 2.04
CA ASP A 266 5.71 24.29 1.32
C ASP A 266 5.81 23.87 -0.15
N VAL A 267 4.71 23.45 -0.77
CA VAL A 267 4.69 23.09 -2.18
C VAL A 267 5.40 24.16 -2.99
N LEU A 268 6.46 23.74 -3.67
CA LEU A 268 7.06 24.54 -4.72
C LEU A 268 5.93 24.87 -5.71
N THR A 269 5.43 26.07 -5.64
CA THR A 269 4.59 26.61 -6.69
C THR A 269 5.50 26.67 -7.91
N TYR A 270 5.56 25.58 -8.68
CA TYR A 270 6.12 25.65 -10.00
C TYR A 270 5.26 26.62 -10.81
N LYS A 271 5.63 27.87 -10.81
CA LYS A 271 5.27 28.73 -11.91
C LYS A 271 6.12 28.19 -13.07
N VAL A 272 5.50 27.38 -13.90
CA VAL A 272 6.01 27.14 -15.23
C VAL A 272 6.08 28.53 -15.89
N PRO A 273 7.25 28.96 -16.37
CA PRO A 273 7.34 30.22 -17.08
C PRO A 273 6.49 30.20 -18.34
#